data_1d26369de5f59c7f3fd59cba1ced0adf
#
_entry.id   1d26369de5f59c7f3fd59cba1ced0adf
#
_cell.length_a   1.000
_cell.length_b   1.000
_cell.length_c   1.000
_cell.angle_alpha   90.00
_cell.angle_beta   90.00
_cell.angle_gamma   90.00
#
_symmetry.space_group_name_H-M   'P 1'
#
loop_
_entity.id
_entity.type
_entity.pdbx_description
1 polymer ?
#
loop_
_entity_poly.entity_id
_entity_poly.type
_entity_poly.pdbx_seq_one_letter_code
_entity_poly.pdbx_strand_id
1 'polypeptide(L)'
;MKESTHKLMTLDFWRICIANFLLYAAVWMLLPILPAQCYLMGLNTQEISVSFLLFVGGMIGVGPLHAFLGDAFKRKYVLLLFTLAVALCFSGWLIVTAVWEVKLLMMLAGASFGIATTAGITIGIDITQSHRRGVGNRIYAFSGALGLLVGICCLSPLYLLLVFKNLVIISLVLFLLSLVVVTSIYVAFRAPVGVGIFNIDRFFLSLAWVPAINVCILSFGIGLLHNLLPPYAWIGILMVVVLAALTAPLTRLFVKLSHHCQRGTANTTLQLATQTGLILGLVEGERIANNLLFGCITILLAVLMFVTVTWPYFKQKRVRP
;
A
#
# COMPACT_ATOMS: atom_id res chain seq x y z
N MET A 1 -9.14 29.49 -33.08
CA MET A 1 -8.86 28.26 -32.31
C MET A 1 -8.34 28.69 -30.94
N LYS A 2 -9.16 28.58 -29.87
CA LYS A 2 -8.69 28.86 -28.51
C LYS A 2 -7.74 27.75 -28.11
N GLU A 3 -6.45 28.05 -27.92
CA GLU A 3 -5.55 27.18 -27.17
C GLU A 3 -6.16 26.93 -25.79
N SER A 4 -6.79 25.78 -25.62
CA SER A 4 -7.15 25.31 -24.30
C SER A 4 -5.85 25.05 -23.56
N THR A 5 -5.49 25.90 -22.61
CA THR A 5 -4.45 25.63 -21.63
C THR A 5 -4.78 24.30 -20.96
N HIS A 6 -4.25 23.20 -21.51
CA HIS A 6 -4.45 21.86 -21.00
C HIS A 6 -3.86 21.79 -19.60
N LYS A 7 -4.71 21.91 -18.57
CA LYS A 7 -4.32 21.62 -17.19
C LYS A 7 -3.61 20.26 -17.17
N LEU A 8 -2.46 20.19 -16.52
CA LEU A 8 -1.59 19.00 -16.51
C LEU A 8 -2.35 17.74 -16.05
N MET A 9 -3.28 17.88 -15.11
CA MET A 9 -4.15 16.85 -14.57
C MET A 9 -5.55 17.40 -14.29
N THR A 10 -6.57 16.53 -14.39
CA THR A 10 -7.96 16.89 -14.11
C THR A 10 -8.21 17.03 -12.60
N LEU A 11 -9.29 17.72 -12.23
CA LEU A 11 -9.71 17.81 -10.82
C LEU A 11 -10.00 16.43 -10.23
N ASP A 12 -10.63 15.53 -11.01
CA ASP A 12 -10.92 14.17 -10.57
C ASP A 12 -9.66 13.34 -10.34
N PHE A 13 -8.57 13.61 -11.08
CA PHE A 13 -7.28 12.99 -10.81
C PHE A 13 -6.71 13.42 -9.44
N TRP A 14 -6.80 14.68 -9.08
CA TRP A 14 -6.36 15.13 -7.76
C TRP A 14 -7.25 14.59 -6.64
N ARG A 15 -8.55 14.48 -6.87
CA ARG A 15 -9.48 13.87 -5.92
C ARG A 15 -9.12 12.40 -5.64
N ILE A 16 -8.82 11.60 -6.68
CA ILE A 16 -8.41 10.20 -6.45
C ILE A 16 -7.06 10.11 -5.75
N CYS A 17 -6.12 11.04 -5.97
CA CYS A 17 -4.87 11.10 -5.22
C CYS A 17 -5.10 11.45 -3.74
N ILE A 18 -6.02 12.38 -3.44
CA ILE A 18 -6.40 12.72 -2.05
C ILE A 18 -7.07 11.53 -1.37
N ALA A 19 -8.00 10.86 -2.05
CA ALA A 19 -8.66 9.66 -1.51
C ALA A 19 -7.64 8.55 -1.20
N ASN A 20 -6.68 8.33 -2.10
CA ASN A 20 -5.59 7.37 -1.90
C ASN A 20 -4.70 7.76 -0.70
N PHE A 21 -4.31 9.02 -0.60
CA PHE A 21 -3.57 9.55 0.55
C PHE A 21 -4.30 9.27 1.88
N LEU A 22 -5.60 9.60 1.95
CA LEU A 22 -6.41 9.41 3.16
C LEU A 22 -6.57 7.92 3.51
N LEU A 23 -6.81 7.06 2.50
CA LEU A 23 -6.89 5.61 2.69
C LEU A 23 -5.60 5.04 3.31
N TYR A 24 -4.45 5.44 2.75
CA TYR A 24 -3.16 5.00 3.26
C TYR A 24 -2.87 5.57 4.66
N ALA A 25 -3.13 6.84 4.89
CA ALA A 25 -2.93 7.47 6.20
C ALA A 25 -3.78 6.77 7.27
N ALA A 26 -5.04 6.43 6.97
CA ALA A 26 -5.93 5.75 7.90
C ALA A 26 -5.42 4.35 8.28
N VAL A 27 -4.97 3.55 7.31
CA VAL A 27 -4.46 2.19 7.56
C VAL A 27 -3.11 2.24 8.28
N TRP A 28 -2.17 3.04 7.78
CA TRP A 28 -0.81 3.08 8.30
C TRP A 28 -0.66 3.87 9.60
N MET A 29 -1.68 4.60 10.04
CA MET A 29 -1.74 5.15 11.38
C MET A 29 -1.89 4.05 12.45
N LEU A 30 -2.68 3.01 12.17
CA LEU A 30 -3.00 1.97 13.15
C LEU A 30 -2.08 0.76 13.05
N LEU A 31 -1.67 0.33 11.84
CA LEU A 31 -0.86 -0.88 11.66
C LEU A 31 0.38 -0.95 12.55
N PRO A 32 1.18 0.12 12.75
CA PRO A 32 2.35 0.07 13.62
C PRO A 32 2.02 -0.04 15.11
N ILE A 33 0.80 0.31 15.51
CA ILE A 33 0.35 0.32 16.92
C ILE A 33 -0.30 -1.01 17.29
N LEU A 34 -0.88 -1.70 16.30
CA LEU A 34 -1.63 -2.94 16.54
C LEU A 34 -0.84 -4.02 17.27
N PRO A 35 0.46 -4.26 17.04
CA PRO A 35 1.24 -5.22 17.82
C PRO A 35 1.19 -4.92 19.31
N ALA A 36 1.46 -3.68 19.71
CA ALA A 36 1.41 -3.26 21.11
C ALA A 36 0.00 -3.44 21.70
N GLN A 37 -1.05 -3.10 20.95
CA GLN A 37 -2.43 -3.32 21.38
C GLN A 37 -2.76 -4.82 21.54
N CYS A 38 -2.28 -5.68 20.64
CA CYS A 38 -2.44 -7.13 20.76
C CYS A 38 -1.74 -7.69 22.02
N TYR A 39 -0.55 -7.19 22.36
CA TYR A 39 0.11 -7.55 23.63
C TYR A 39 -0.73 -7.17 24.84
N LEU A 40 -1.33 -5.98 24.85
CA LEU A 40 -2.21 -5.55 25.94
C LEU A 40 -3.48 -6.41 26.04
N MET A 41 -3.92 -7.04 24.96
CA MET A 41 -5.02 -8.01 24.93
C MET A 41 -4.58 -9.42 25.34
N GLY A 42 -3.29 -9.64 25.64
CA GLY A 42 -2.74 -10.93 26.07
C GLY A 42 -2.34 -11.88 24.93
N LEU A 43 -2.28 -11.42 23.67
CA LEU A 43 -1.77 -12.23 22.57
C LEU A 43 -0.24 -12.42 22.71
N ASN A 44 0.21 -13.64 22.43
CA ASN A 44 1.64 -13.91 22.37
C ASN A 44 2.23 -13.45 21.01
N THR A 45 3.56 -13.35 20.97
CA THR A 45 4.29 -12.88 19.77
C THR A 45 3.99 -13.70 18.52
N GLN A 46 3.78 -15.02 18.64
CA GLN A 46 3.46 -15.87 17.51
C GLN A 46 2.05 -15.58 16.97
N GLU A 47 1.08 -15.37 17.83
CA GLU A 47 -0.29 -15.03 17.41
C GLU A 47 -0.35 -13.67 16.72
N ILE A 48 0.43 -12.70 17.20
CA ILE A 48 0.58 -11.39 16.57
C ILE A 48 1.16 -11.55 15.16
N SER A 49 2.29 -12.27 15.02
CA SER A 49 2.90 -12.50 13.70
C SER A 49 1.95 -13.21 12.74
N VAL A 50 1.22 -14.23 13.19
CA VAL A 50 0.22 -14.92 12.36
C VAL A 50 -0.89 -13.96 11.92
N SER A 51 -1.34 -13.05 12.78
CA SER A 51 -2.39 -12.07 12.44
C SER A 51 -1.93 -11.13 11.33
N PHE A 52 -0.69 -10.65 11.37
CA PHE A 52 -0.13 -9.79 10.32
C PHE A 52 0.19 -10.56 9.03
N LEU A 53 0.62 -11.83 9.13
CA LEU A 53 0.73 -12.72 7.97
C LEU A 53 -0.63 -12.93 7.30
N LEU A 54 -1.72 -13.03 8.06
CA LEU A 54 -3.07 -13.12 7.53
C LEU A 54 -3.50 -11.82 6.84
N PHE A 55 -3.08 -10.65 7.34
CA PHE A 55 -3.31 -9.38 6.63
C PHE A 55 -2.62 -9.37 5.27
N VAL A 56 -1.33 -9.73 5.22
CA VAL A 56 -0.57 -9.82 3.97
C VAL A 56 -1.15 -10.92 3.07
N GLY A 57 -1.49 -12.07 3.63
CA GLY A 57 -2.11 -13.19 2.92
C GLY A 57 -3.47 -12.81 2.32
N GLY A 58 -4.30 -12.08 3.06
CA GLY A 58 -5.55 -11.51 2.58
C GLY A 58 -5.33 -10.56 1.40
N MET A 59 -4.38 -9.62 1.54
CA MET A 59 -4.05 -8.65 0.50
C MET A 59 -3.57 -9.31 -0.80
N ILE A 60 -2.73 -10.33 -0.71
CA ILE A 60 -2.21 -11.06 -1.87
C ILE A 60 -3.25 -12.04 -2.43
N GLY A 61 -3.94 -12.78 -1.56
CA GLY A 61 -4.84 -13.87 -1.95
C GLY A 61 -6.06 -13.41 -2.75
N VAL A 62 -6.59 -12.22 -2.47
CA VAL A 62 -7.71 -11.65 -3.24
C VAL A 62 -7.26 -10.88 -4.48
N GLY A 63 -5.97 -10.62 -4.61
CA GLY A 63 -5.41 -9.84 -5.70
C GLY A 63 -5.81 -10.30 -7.10
N PRO A 64 -5.77 -11.61 -7.44
CA PRO A 64 -6.20 -12.11 -8.73
C PRO A 64 -7.69 -11.82 -9.09
N LEU A 65 -8.54 -11.59 -8.08
CA LEU A 65 -9.97 -11.28 -8.27
C LEU A 65 -10.22 -9.83 -8.68
N HIS A 66 -9.27 -8.90 -8.41
CA HIS A 66 -9.51 -7.47 -8.61
C HIS A 66 -9.83 -7.11 -10.06
N ALA A 67 -9.22 -7.81 -11.03
CA ALA A 67 -9.44 -7.55 -12.45
C ALA A 67 -10.86 -7.92 -12.87
N PHE A 68 -11.36 -9.05 -12.38
CA PHE A 68 -12.75 -9.46 -12.55
C PHE A 68 -13.72 -8.47 -11.90
N LEU A 69 -13.47 -8.08 -10.65
CA LEU A 69 -14.32 -7.11 -9.94
C LEU A 69 -14.37 -5.75 -10.67
N GLY A 70 -13.23 -5.28 -11.17
CA GLY A 70 -13.14 -4.03 -11.93
C GLY A 70 -13.73 -4.11 -13.34
N ASP A 71 -13.94 -5.31 -13.88
CA ASP A 71 -14.59 -5.55 -15.17
C ASP A 71 -16.11 -5.78 -15.02
N ALA A 72 -16.51 -6.61 -14.04
CA ALA A 72 -17.91 -6.95 -13.77
C ALA A 72 -18.69 -5.78 -13.15
N PHE A 73 -18.05 -4.96 -12.34
CA PHE A 73 -18.67 -3.84 -11.63
C PHE A 73 -18.04 -2.50 -12.01
N LYS A 74 -18.78 -1.41 -11.81
CA LYS A 74 -18.20 -0.06 -11.98
C LYS A 74 -17.07 0.14 -10.97
N ARG A 75 -15.85 0.41 -11.44
CA ARG A 75 -14.62 0.54 -10.63
C ARG A 75 -14.75 1.46 -9.42
N LYS A 76 -15.53 2.55 -9.56
CA LYS A 76 -15.83 3.47 -8.48
C LYS A 76 -16.57 2.79 -7.33
N TYR A 77 -17.55 1.95 -7.61
CA TYR A 77 -18.28 1.22 -6.56
C TYR A 77 -17.43 0.13 -5.91
N VAL A 78 -16.54 -0.51 -6.67
CA VAL A 78 -15.54 -1.44 -6.10
C VAL A 78 -14.64 -0.71 -5.10
N LEU A 79 -14.10 0.47 -5.46
CA LEU A 79 -13.30 1.27 -4.55
C LEU A 79 -14.09 1.68 -3.30
N LEU A 80 -15.32 2.19 -3.46
CA LEU A 80 -16.16 2.60 -2.33
C LEU A 80 -16.48 1.43 -1.40
N LEU A 81 -16.93 0.29 -1.96
CA LEU A 81 -17.29 -0.90 -1.18
C LEU A 81 -16.11 -1.42 -0.36
N PHE A 82 -14.94 -1.56 -0.99
CA PHE A 82 -13.78 -2.12 -0.30
C PHE A 82 -13.10 -1.12 0.64
N THR A 83 -13.18 0.20 0.38
CA THR A 83 -12.77 1.22 1.36
C THR A 83 -13.70 1.18 2.59
N LEU A 84 -15.00 1.03 2.40
CA LEU A 84 -15.95 0.84 3.50
C LEU A 84 -15.68 -0.46 4.27
N ALA A 85 -15.38 -1.56 3.57
CA ALA A 85 -15.06 -2.85 4.19
C ALA A 85 -13.79 -2.75 5.07
N VAL A 86 -12.74 -2.05 4.60
CA VAL A 86 -11.55 -1.76 5.43
C VAL A 86 -11.96 -0.98 6.67
N ALA A 87 -12.75 0.09 6.52
CA ALA A 87 -13.21 0.91 7.65
C ALA A 87 -13.99 0.06 8.67
N LEU A 88 -14.87 -0.83 8.21
CA LEU A 88 -15.61 -1.74 9.08
C LEU A 88 -14.69 -2.73 9.82
N CYS A 89 -13.67 -3.28 9.15
CA CYS A 89 -12.68 -4.12 9.80
C CYS A 89 -11.91 -3.34 10.88
N PHE A 90 -11.51 -2.10 10.59
CA PHE A 90 -10.82 -1.28 11.59
C PHE A 90 -11.75 -0.82 12.72
N SER A 91 -13.05 -0.63 12.48
CA SER A 91 -14.02 -0.38 13.56
C SER A 91 -14.17 -1.58 14.50
N GLY A 92 -13.99 -2.80 14.01
CA GLY A 92 -14.00 -4.03 14.81
C GLY A 92 -12.99 -4.01 15.97
N TRP A 93 -11.88 -3.26 15.85
CA TRP A 93 -10.91 -3.08 16.93
C TRP A 93 -11.46 -2.37 18.18
N LEU A 94 -12.64 -1.77 18.09
CA LEU A 94 -13.32 -1.18 19.26
C LEU A 94 -14.00 -2.22 20.16
N ILE A 95 -14.28 -3.40 19.61
CA ILE A 95 -15.10 -4.44 20.27
C ILE A 95 -14.42 -5.81 20.34
N VAL A 96 -13.32 -6.02 19.61
CA VAL A 96 -12.60 -7.29 19.55
C VAL A 96 -12.05 -7.68 20.94
N THR A 97 -12.21 -8.95 21.31
CA THR A 97 -11.75 -9.51 22.59
C THR A 97 -11.02 -10.83 22.44
N ALA A 98 -11.32 -11.60 21.40
CA ALA A 98 -10.76 -12.94 21.20
C ALA A 98 -9.66 -12.96 20.11
N VAL A 99 -8.69 -13.85 20.26
CA VAL A 99 -7.55 -14.01 19.33
C VAL A 99 -8.03 -14.35 17.91
N TRP A 100 -9.04 -15.21 17.78
CA TRP A 100 -9.56 -15.57 16.45
C TRP A 100 -10.24 -14.40 15.74
N GLU A 101 -10.87 -13.47 16.48
CA GLU A 101 -11.47 -12.25 15.95
C GLU A 101 -10.39 -11.33 15.39
N VAL A 102 -9.27 -11.16 16.12
CA VAL A 102 -8.10 -10.41 15.64
C VAL A 102 -7.60 -10.97 14.30
N LYS A 103 -7.42 -12.31 14.23
CA LYS A 103 -6.96 -12.98 13.01
C LYS A 103 -7.92 -12.78 11.83
N LEU A 104 -9.23 -12.90 12.09
CA LEU A 104 -10.27 -12.70 11.08
C LEU A 104 -10.30 -11.24 10.60
N LEU A 105 -10.30 -10.27 11.53
CA LEU A 105 -10.28 -8.84 11.18
C LEU A 105 -9.06 -8.48 10.35
N MET A 106 -7.88 -8.96 10.73
CA MET A 106 -6.64 -8.71 9.98
C MET A 106 -6.71 -9.31 8.56
N MET A 107 -7.18 -10.54 8.40
CA MET A 107 -7.33 -11.16 7.09
C MET A 107 -8.32 -10.38 6.20
N LEU A 108 -9.49 -10.03 6.72
CA LEU A 108 -10.50 -9.29 5.98
C LEU A 108 -10.06 -7.85 5.67
N ALA A 109 -9.37 -7.19 6.61
CA ALA A 109 -8.80 -5.86 6.40
C ALA A 109 -7.75 -5.88 5.29
N GLY A 110 -6.85 -6.87 5.29
CA GLY A 110 -5.85 -7.05 4.24
C GLY A 110 -6.48 -7.29 2.87
N ALA A 111 -7.45 -8.21 2.79
CA ALA A 111 -8.19 -8.50 1.58
C ALA A 111 -8.89 -7.26 1.01
N SER A 112 -9.61 -6.54 1.86
CA SER A 112 -10.34 -5.33 1.46
C SER A 112 -9.39 -4.21 1.04
N PHE A 113 -8.28 -4.01 1.76
CA PHE A 113 -7.25 -3.01 1.44
C PHE A 113 -6.56 -3.32 0.11
N GLY A 114 -6.23 -4.58 -0.16
CA GLY A 114 -5.64 -5.01 -1.42
C GLY A 114 -6.53 -4.69 -2.63
N ILE A 115 -7.83 -4.95 -2.54
CA ILE A 115 -8.78 -4.62 -3.62
C ILE A 115 -8.98 -3.11 -3.73
N ALA A 116 -9.14 -2.38 -2.62
CA ALA A 116 -9.34 -0.93 -2.64
C ALA A 116 -8.15 -0.21 -3.30
N THR A 117 -6.92 -0.53 -2.90
CA THR A 117 -5.71 0.09 -3.47
C THR A 117 -5.56 -0.20 -4.97
N THR A 118 -5.85 -1.43 -5.40
CA THR A 118 -5.76 -1.82 -6.81
C THR A 118 -6.87 -1.17 -7.66
N ALA A 119 -8.10 -1.08 -7.13
CA ALA A 119 -9.19 -0.35 -7.78
C ALA A 119 -8.85 1.13 -7.94
N GLY A 120 -8.25 1.75 -6.91
CA GLY A 120 -7.80 3.14 -6.96
C GLY A 120 -6.73 3.39 -8.03
N ILE A 121 -5.72 2.50 -8.17
CA ILE A 121 -4.71 2.56 -9.25
C ILE A 121 -5.40 2.54 -10.61
N THR A 122 -6.35 1.64 -10.79
CA THR A 122 -7.05 1.48 -12.06
C THR A 122 -7.84 2.74 -12.42
N ILE A 123 -8.56 3.34 -11.46
CA ILE A 123 -9.28 4.61 -11.65
C ILE A 123 -8.30 5.74 -11.98
N GLY A 124 -7.19 5.85 -11.25
CA GLY A 124 -6.17 6.85 -11.49
C GLY A 124 -5.62 6.80 -12.93
N ILE A 125 -5.41 5.59 -13.47
CA ILE A 125 -4.98 5.40 -14.87
C ILE A 125 -6.10 5.76 -15.85
N ASP A 126 -7.36 5.41 -15.54
CA ASP A 126 -8.50 5.65 -16.41
C ASP A 126 -8.82 7.13 -16.60
N ILE A 127 -8.71 7.91 -15.53
CA ILE A 127 -8.95 9.35 -15.53
C ILE A 127 -7.79 10.10 -16.23
N THR A 128 -6.60 9.48 -16.30
CA THR A 128 -5.41 10.11 -16.87
C THR A 128 -5.37 9.94 -18.38
N GLN A 129 -5.08 11.02 -19.12
CA GLN A 129 -4.90 11.01 -20.58
C GLN A 129 -3.76 10.07 -20.99
N SER A 130 -3.90 9.38 -22.13
CA SER A 130 -3.00 8.30 -22.57
C SER A 130 -1.52 8.70 -22.60
N HIS A 131 -1.19 9.90 -23.11
CA HIS A 131 0.19 10.39 -23.18
C HIS A 131 0.77 10.79 -21.83
N ARG A 132 -0.06 11.00 -20.79
CA ARG A 132 0.34 11.41 -19.43
C ARG A 132 0.26 10.28 -18.40
N ARG A 133 -0.20 9.08 -18.76
CA ARG A 133 -0.39 7.95 -17.85
C ARG A 133 0.86 7.61 -17.03
N GLY A 134 2.06 7.73 -17.62
CA GLY A 134 3.30 7.47 -16.90
C GLY A 134 3.59 8.49 -15.78
N VAL A 135 3.22 9.76 -15.99
CA VAL A 135 3.34 10.81 -14.96
C VAL A 135 2.23 10.66 -13.93
N GLY A 136 0.99 10.46 -14.37
CA GLY A 136 -0.16 10.26 -13.49
C GLY A 136 0.05 9.06 -12.54
N ASN A 137 0.53 7.94 -13.07
CA ASN A 137 0.78 6.75 -12.25
C ASN A 137 1.83 7.00 -11.15
N ARG A 138 2.88 7.79 -11.43
CA ARG A 138 3.89 8.16 -10.42
C ARG A 138 3.33 9.09 -9.35
N ILE A 139 2.53 10.08 -9.74
CA ILE A 139 1.89 11.02 -8.79
C ILE A 139 0.90 10.26 -7.91
N TYR A 140 0.11 9.36 -8.50
CA TYR A 140 -0.82 8.52 -7.75
C TYR A 140 -0.09 7.61 -6.75
N ALA A 141 0.97 6.91 -7.17
CA ALA A 141 1.78 6.08 -6.27
C ALA A 141 2.40 6.90 -5.14
N PHE A 142 2.89 8.10 -5.46
CA PHE A 142 3.47 9.01 -4.48
C PHE A 142 2.44 9.52 -3.47
N SER A 143 1.18 9.74 -3.87
CA SER A 143 0.11 10.13 -2.93
C SER A 143 -0.14 9.05 -1.86
N GLY A 144 -0.11 7.76 -2.24
CA GLY A 144 -0.19 6.65 -1.28
C GLY A 144 1.04 6.60 -0.37
N ALA A 145 2.24 6.79 -0.92
CA ALA A 145 3.47 6.83 -0.13
C ALA A 145 3.48 8.00 0.88
N LEU A 146 2.94 9.17 0.50
CA LEU A 146 2.75 10.29 1.43
C LEU A 146 1.74 9.96 2.54
N GLY A 147 0.64 9.28 2.19
CA GLY A 147 -0.35 8.80 3.17
C GLY A 147 0.29 7.83 4.17
N LEU A 148 1.06 6.87 3.68
CA LEU A 148 1.84 5.95 4.51
C LEU A 148 2.81 6.71 5.43
N LEU A 149 3.57 7.66 4.89
CA LEU A 149 4.52 8.47 5.65
C LEU A 149 3.82 9.24 6.78
N VAL A 150 2.73 9.94 6.46
CA VAL A 150 1.95 10.71 7.45
C VAL A 150 1.32 9.77 8.48
N GLY A 151 0.78 8.63 8.06
CA GLY A 151 0.22 7.61 8.94
C GLY A 151 1.25 7.14 9.97
N ILE A 152 2.41 6.68 9.51
CA ILE A 152 3.46 6.13 10.37
C ILE A 152 4.13 7.23 11.21
N CYS A 153 4.58 8.32 10.60
CA CYS A 153 5.48 9.27 11.26
C CYS A 153 4.75 10.36 12.04
N CYS A 154 3.53 10.72 11.65
CA CYS A 154 2.79 11.82 12.27
C CYS A 154 1.61 11.35 13.10
N LEU A 155 0.84 10.37 12.62
CA LEU A 155 -0.40 9.94 13.26
C LEU A 155 -0.19 8.78 14.24
N SER A 156 0.64 7.79 13.90
CA SER A 156 0.93 6.67 14.80
C SER A 156 1.55 7.13 16.14
N PRO A 157 2.47 8.11 16.22
CA PRO A 157 3.01 8.59 17.50
C PRO A 157 1.97 9.23 18.42
N LEU A 158 0.79 9.60 17.93
CA LEU A 158 -0.30 10.07 18.76
C LEU A 158 -0.77 9.02 19.79
N TYR A 159 -0.41 7.75 19.59
CA TYR A 159 -0.63 6.68 20.58
C TYR A 159 0.02 6.96 21.94
N LEU A 160 1.08 7.75 21.97
CA LEU A 160 1.70 8.20 23.21
C LEU A 160 0.87 9.23 23.97
N LEU A 161 -0.05 9.92 23.29
CA LEU A 161 -0.85 11.02 23.83
C LEU A 161 -2.33 10.66 23.97
N LEU A 162 -2.83 9.73 23.15
CA LEU A 162 -4.24 9.39 23.04
C LEU A 162 -4.48 7.92 23.34
N VAL A 163 -5.65 7.63 23.90
CA VAL A 163 -6.12 6.25 24.08
C VAL A 163 -6.34 5.60 22.72
N PHE A 164 -6.02 4.32 22.58
CA PHE A 164 -6.17 3.53 21.35
C PHE A 164 -7.53 3.72 20.66
N LYS A 165 -8.62 3.74 21.44
CA LYS A 165 -9.97 3.97 20.91
C LYS A 165 -10.10 5.27 20.13
N ASN A 166 -9.47 6.36 20.58
CA ASN A 166 -9.51 7.65 19.90
C ASN A 166 -8.77 7.59 18.56
N LEU A 167 -7.68 6.83 18.49
CA LEU A 167 -6.94 6.63 17.24
C LEU A 167 -7.75 5.82 16.22
N VAL A 168 -8.47 4.80 16.68
CA VAL A 168 -9.41 4.09 15.80
C VAL A 168 -10.47 5.05 15.25
N ILE A 169 -11.04 5.92 16.10
CA ILE A 169 -12.02 6.92 15.64
C ILE A 169 -11.41 7.89 14.62
N ILE A 170 -10.19 8.38 14.84
CA ILE A 170 -9.49 9.25 13.87
C ILE A 170 -9.29 8.51 12.54
N SER A 171 -8.86 7.25 12.58
CA SER A 171 -8.73 6.42 11.38
C SER A 171 -10.07 6.28 10.64
N LEU A 172 -11.16 6.03 11.36
CA LEU A 172 -12.51 5.96 10.76
C LEU A 172 -12.93 7.28 10.11
N VAL A 173 -12.60 8.42 10.71
CA VAL A 173 -12.83 9.75 10.09
C VAL A 173 -12.05 9.89 8.80
N LEU A 174 -10.78 9.47 8.75
CA LEU A 174 -9.98 9.50 7.52
C LEU A 174 -10.56 8.59 6.42
N PHE A 175 -11.05 7.37 6.77
CA PHE A 175 -11.76 6.51 5.83
C PHE A 175 -13.03 7.18 5.30
N LEU A 176 -13.81 7.81 6.17
CA LEU A 176 -15.04 8.51 5.81
C LEU A 176 -14.76 9.67 4.84
N LEU A 177 -13.73 10.46 5.12
CA LEU A 177 -13.27 11.53 4.23
C LEU A 177 -12.83 10.96 2.88
N SER A 178 -12.09 9.84 2.86
CA SER A 178 -11.71 9.17 1.62
C SER A 178 -12.96 8.76 0.81
N LEU A 179 -13.95 8.14 1.47
CA LEU A 179 -15.23 7.76 0.84
C LEU A 179 -15.95 8.96 0.24
N VAL A 180 -16.09 10.07 0.99
CA VAL A 180 -16.72 11.31 0.53
C VAL A 180 -16.00 11.86 -0.70
N VAL A 181 -14.66 11.89 -0.69
CA VAL A 181 -13.88 12.34 -1.86
C VAL A 181 -14.12 11.43 -3.06
N VAL A 182 -14.14 10.10 -2.89
CA VAL A 182 -14.40 9.15 -3.99
C VAL A 182 -15.80 9.33 -4.58
N THR A 183 -16.83 9.64 -3.76
CA THR A 183 -18.19 9.89 -4.29
C THR A 183 -18.24 11.08 -5.24
N SER A 184 -17.36 12.07 -5.08
CA SER A 184 -17.32 13.28 -5.92
C SER A 184 -16.57 13.09 -7.26
N ILE A 185 -15.93 11.92 -7.50
CA ILE A 185 -15.16 11.66 -8.72
C ILE A 185 -16.08 11.15 -9.83
N TYR A 186 -15.91 11.70 -11.03
CA TYR A 186 -16.53 11.16 -12.22
C TYR A 186 -15.60 10.15 -12.91
N VAL A 187 -16.04 8.92 -13.04
CA VAL A 187 -15.35 7.84 -13.78
C VAL A 187 -16.22 7.43 -14.96
N ALA A 188 -15.71 7.63 -16.17
CA ALA A 188 -16.42 7.26 -17.39
C ALA A 188 -16.69 5.74 -17.40
N PHE A 189 -17.88 5.38 -17.84
CA PHE A 189 -18.26 3.97 -18.02
C PHE A 189 -17.36 3.31 -19.07
N ARG A 190 -16.90 2.11 -18.78
CA ARG A 190 -16.24 1.24 -19.75
C ARG A 190 -17.03 -0.06 -19.85
N ALA A 191 -17.27 -0.51 -21.09
CA ALA A 191 -17.90 -1.78 -21.32
C ALA A 191 -17.03 -2.93 -20.76
N PRO A 192 -17.66 -3.94 -20.12
CA PRO A 192 -16.96 -5.14 -19.68
C PRO A 192 -16.25 -5.84 -20.85
N VAL A 193 -15.05 -6.33 -20.60
CA VAL A 193 -14.22 -7.04 -21.60
C VAL A 193 -14.32 -8.56 -21.46
N GLY A 194 -15.00 -9.04 -20.40
CA GLY A 194 -15.15 -10.47 -20.12
C GLY A 194 -13.89 -11.09 -19.50
N VAL A 195 -13.31 -10.43 -18.51
CA VAL A 195 -12.12 -10.93 -17.81
C VAL A 195 -12.47 -12.14 -16.96
N GLY A 196 -11.66 -13.21 -17.03
CA GLY A 196 -11.82 -14.37 -16.16
C GLY A 196 -11.71 -14.01 -14.68
N ILE A 197 -12.39 -14.81 -13.83
CA ILE A 197 -12.49 -14.58 -12.37
C ILE A 197 -11.10 -14.48 -11.73
N PHE A 198 -10.18 -15.37 -12.07
CA PHE A 198 -8.80 -15.36 -11.60
C PHE A 198 -7.86 -14.90 -12.71
N ASN A 199 -7.17 -13.77 -12.49
CA ASN A 199 -6.22 -13.24 -13.46
C ASN A 199 -4.97 -12.69 -12.75
N ILE A 200 -3.92 -13.51 -12.70
CA ILE A 200 -2.65 -13.16 -12.06
C ILE A 200 -1.90 -12.10 -12.87
N ASP A 201 -1.95 -12.15 -14.20
CA ASP A 201 -1.20 -11.24 -15.08
C ASP A 201 -1.65 -9.78 -14.97
N ARG A 202 -2.88 -9.55 -14.49
CA ARG A 202 -3.40 -8.20 -14.22
C ARG A 202 -3.18 -7.73 -12.79
N PHE A 203 -2.71 -8.62 -11.91
CA PHE A 203 -2.43 -8.33 -10.51
C PHE A 203 -0.94 -8.24 -10.23
N PHE A 204 -0.15 -9.18 -10.71
CA PHE A 204 1.29 -9.23 -10.50
C PHE A 204 2.02 -9.23 -11.85
N LEU A 205 2.97 -8.30 -12.01
CA LEU A 205 3.79 -8.21 -13.22
C LEU A 205 4.90 -9.26 -13.14
N SER A 206 4.76 -10.36 -13.88
CA SER A 206 5.73 -11.47 -13.88
C SER A 206 7.16 -11.02 -14.20
N LEU A 207 7.33 -10.08 -15.14
CA LEU A 207 8.64 -9.51 -15.45
C LEU A 207 9.26 -8.67 -14.32
N ALA A 208 8.49 -8.30 -13.30
CA ALA A 208 8.98 -7.48 -12.18
C ALA A 208 9.27 -8.28 -10.91
N TRP A 209 9.32 -9.63 -10.95
CA TRP A 209 9.52 -10.45 -9.75
C TRP A 209 10.87 -10.17 -9.07
N VAL A 210 11.97 -10.00 -9.82
CA VAL A 210 13.29 -9.67 -9.28
C VAL A 210 13.30 -8.33 -8.54
N PRO A 211 12.88 -7.20 -9.18
CA PRO A 211 12.81 -5.93 -8.48
C PRO A 211 11.75 -5.93 -7.35
N ALA A 212 10.68 -6.72 -7.46
CA ALA A 212 9.69 -6.83 -6.39
C ALA A 212 10.28 -7.46 -5.11
N ILE A 213 11.05 -8.56 -5.24
CA ILE A 213 11.78 -9.15 -4.11
C ILE A 213 12.75 -8.14 -3.52
N ASN A 214 13.50 -7.42 -4.34
CA ASN A 214 14.44 -6.42 -3.87
C ASN A 214 13.77 -5.32 -3.06
N VAL A 215 12.63 -4.78 -3.55
CA VAL A 215 11.84 -3.76 -2.83
C VAL A 215 11.25 -4.34 -1.55
N CYS A 216 10.80 -5.59 -1.55
CA CYS A 216 10.28 -6.27 -0.37
C CYS A 216 11.37 -6.38 0.72
N ILE A 217 12.60 -6.78 0.38
CA ILE A 217 13.73 -6.85 1.31
C ILE A 217 14.08 -5.45 1.85
N LEU A 218 14.13 -4.45 0.98
CA LEU A 218 14.38 -3.06 1.39
C LEU A 218 13.32 -2.57 2.39
N SER A 219 12.06 -2.77 2.07
CA SER A 219 10.94 -2.34 2.91
C SER A 219 10.88 -3.12 4.23
N PHE A 220 11.26 -4.41 4.21
CA PHE A 220 11.39 -5.22 5.43
C PHE A 220 12.46 -4.63 6.38
N GLY A 221 13.64 -4.31 5.86
CA GLY A 221 14.68 -3.66 6.66
C GLY A 221 14.23 -2.31 7.24
N ILE A 222 13.46 -1.51 6.48
CA ILE A 222 12.88 -0.26 6.95
C ILE A 222 11.84 -0.50 8.05
N GLY A 223 11.01 -1.54 7.92
CA GLY A 223 10.05 -1.95 8.95
C GLY A 223 10.74 -2.34 10.25
N LEU A 224 11.85 -3.10 10.19
CA LEU A 224 12.67 -3.43 11.37
C LEU A 224 13.17 -2.17 12.09
N LEU A 225 13.65 -1.18 11.32
CA LEU A 225 14.21 0.07 11.89
C LEU A 225 13.13 0.99 12.47
N HIS A 226 11.86 0.83 12.06
CA HIS A 226 10.78 1.65 12.62
C HIS A 226 10.53 1.37 14.10
N ASN A 227 10.77 0.14 14.56
CA ASN A 227 10.57 -0.27 15.97
C ASN A 227 11.75 0.08 16.89
N LEU A 228 12.69 0.94 16.45
CA LEU A 228 13.78 1.38 17.29
C LEU A 228 13.26 2.29 18.41
N LEU A 229 13.68 1.98 19.64
CA LEU A 229 13.41 2.80 20.81
C LEU A 229 14.29 4.07 20.79
N PRO A 230 13.89 5.15 21.51
CA PRO A 230 14.78 6.29 21.76
C PRO A 230 16.13 5.84 22.33
N PRO A 231 17.25 6.46 21.93
CA PRO A 231 17.36 7.65 21.08
C PRO A 231 17.35 7.39 19.56
N TYR A 232 17.19 6.15 19.09
CA TYR A 232 17.38 5.78 17.68
C TYR A 232 16.08 5.82 16.85
N ALA A 233 14.93 6.13 17.44
CA ALA A 233 13.63 6.16 16.75
C ALA A 233 13.60 7.06 15.50
N TRP A 234 14.39 8.15 15.48
CA TRP A 234 14.49 9.05 14.33
C TRP A 234 15.04 8.37 13.06
N ILE A 235 15.85 7.29 13.21
CA ILE A 235 16.38 6.51 12.08
C ILE A 235 15.22 5.84 11.34
N GLY A 236 14.27 5.22 12.06
CA GLY A 236 13.09 4.61 11.47
C GLY A 236 12.24 5.63 10.69
N ILE A 237 12.02 6.81 11.28
CA ILE A 237 11.29 7.90 10.61
C ILE A 237 12.01 8.32 9.32
N LEU A 238 13.33 8.56 9.39
CA LEU A 238 14.13 8.93 8.22
C LEU A 238 14.04 7.88 7.11
N MET A 239 14.08 6.59 7.46
CA MET A 239 13.99 5.50 6.48
C MET A 239 12.61 5.44 5.81
N VAL A 240 11.53 5.72 6.52
CA VAL A 240 10.17 5.83 5.92
C VAL A 240 10.09 7.03 4.96
N VAL A 241 10.72 8.16 5.30
CA VAL A 241 10.84 9.31 4.38
C VAL A 241 11.59 8.93 3.10
N VAL A 242 12.71 8.22 3.23
CA VAL A 242 13.48 7.72 2.08
C VAL A 242 12.63 6.76 1.23
N LEU A 243 11.88 5.84 1.84
CA LEU A 243 10.99 4.93 1.12
C LEU A 243 9.92 5.69 0.33
N ALA A 244 9.30 6.69 0.94
CA ALA A 244 8.32 7.55 0.27
C ALA A 244 8.93 8.30 -0.92
N ALA A 245 10.13 8.87 -0.76
CA ALA A 245 10.84 9.55 -1.83
C ALA A 245 11.22 8.61 -2.98
N LEU A 246 11.58 7.36 -2.68
CA LEU A 246 11.93 6.33 -3.69
C LEU A 246 10.72 5.81 -4.46
N THR A 247 9.49 5.99 -3.99
CA THR A 247 8.29 5.45 -4.64
C THR A 247 8.15 5.94 -6.08
N ALA A 248 8.33 7.23 -6.36
CA ALA A 248 8.18 7.78 -7.72
C ALA A 248 9.24 7.25 -8.71
N PRO A 249 10.56 7.23 -8.40
CA PRO A 249 11.55 6.61 -9.27
C PRO A 249 11.37 5.10 -9.42
N LEU A 250 11.03 4.37 -8.36
CA LEU A 250 10.74 2.93 -8.45
C LEU A 250 9.53 2.65 -9.34
N THR A 251 8.43 3.40 -9.20
CA THR A 251 7.26 3.28 -10.11
C THR A 251 7.68 3.46 -11.56
N ARG A 252 8.58 4.42 -11.86
CA ARG A 252 9.10 4.61 -13.23
C ARG A 252 9.89 3.39 -13.72
N LEU A 253 10.68 2.76 -12.86
CA LEU A 253 11.45 1.57 -13.23
C LEU A 253 10.53 0.36 -13.49
N PHE A 254 9.56 0.12 -12.61
CA PHE A 254 8.60 -0.99 -12.77
C PHE A 254 7.75 -0.82 -14.05
N VAL A 255 7.30 0.40 -14.34
CA VAL A 255 6.55 0.69 -15.58
C VAL A 255 7.39 0.42 -16.84
N LYS A 256 8.73 0.55 -16.80
CA LYS A 256 9.60 0.20 -17.94
C LYS A 256 9.64 -1.30 -18.26
N LEU A 257 9.27 -2.16 -17.33
CA LEU A 257 9.14 -3.61 -17.50
C LEU A 257 7.75 -4.01 -18.01
N SER A 258 6.78 -3.09 -18.04
CA SER A 258 5.39 -3.38 -18.38
C SER A 258 5.06 -3.00 -19.82
N HIS A 259 4.18 -3.78 -20.44
CA HIS A 259 3.49 -3.37 -21.68
C HIS A 259 2.47 -2.26 -21.39
N HIS A 260 2.00 -1.58 -22.45
CA HIS A 260 1.05 -0.46 -22.33
C HIS A 260 -0.20 -0.76 -21.47
N CYS A 261 -0.74 -1.98 -21.59
CA CYS A 261 -1.92 -2.44 -20.85
C CYS A 261 -1.61 -2.85 -19.40
N GLN A 262 -0.34 -3.05 -19.03
CA GLN A 262 0.10 -3.56 -17.73
C GLN A 262 0.69 -2.49 -16.79
N ARG A 263 0.57 -1.21 -17.13
CA ARG A 263 1.14 -0.12 -16.30
C ARG A 263 0.53 -0.05 -14.90
N GLY A 264 -0.75 -0.39 -14.78
CA GLY A 264 -1.42 -0.53 -13.48
C GLY A 264 -0.85 -1.68 -12.67
N THR A 265 -0.70 -2.84 -13.31
CA THR A 265 -0.12 -4.04 -12.69
C THR A 265 1.31 -3.79 -12.19
N ALA A 266 2.11 -3.00 -12.92
CA ALA A 266 3.44 -2.60 -12.46
C ALA A 266 3.40 -1.82 -11.15
N ASN A 267 2.45 -0.89 -11.01
CA ASN A 267 2.26 -0.13 -9.77
C ASN A 267 1.72 -1.01 -8.64
N THR A 268 0.75 -1.89 -8.92
CA THR A 268 0.24 -2.86 -7.94
C THR A 268 1.35 -3.76 -7.42
N THR A 269 2.22 -4.29 -8.30
CA THR A 269 3.35 -5.13 -7.91
C THR A 269 4.33 -4.40 -7.01
N LEU A 270 4.66 -3.14 -7.33
CA LEU A 270 5.52 -2.31 -6.48
C LEU A 270 4.89 -2.07 -5.11
N GLN A 271 3.61 -1.73 -5.06
CA GLN A 271 2.91 -1.49 -3.80
C GLN A 271 2.83 -2.75 -2.94
N LEU A 272 2.48 -3.89 -3.53
CA LEU A 272 2.46 -5.17 -2.83
C LEU A 272 3.82 -5.50 -2.21
N ALA A 273 4.88 -5.39 -2.98
CA ALA A 273 6.23 -5.65 -2.49
C ALA A 273 6.62 -4.71 -1.33
N THR A 274 6.32 -3.41 -1.48
CA THR A 274 6.61 -2.41 -0.44
C THR A 274 5.82 -2.68 0.84
N GLN A 275 4.52 -2.93 0.72
CA GLN A 275 3.65 -3.13 1.89
C GLN A 275 3.94 -4.45 2.59
N THR A 276 4.11 -5.53 1.84
CA THR A 276 4.46 -6.84 2.40
C THR A 276 5.77 -6.76 3.19
N GLY A 277 6.81 -6.20 2.60
CA GLY A 277 8.08 -6.03 3.31
C GLY A 277 7.94 -5.19 4.57
N LEU A 278 7.31 -4.02 4.45
CA LEU A 278 7.17 -3.10 5.58
C LEU A 278 6.36 -3.69 6.74
N ILE A 279 5.23 -4.36 6.45
CA ILE A 279 4.39 -5.01 7.46
C ILE A 279 5.15 -6.12 8.17
N LEU A 280 5.81 -7.00 7.41
CA LEU A 280 6.58 -8.10 8.00
C LEU A 280 7.75 -7.57 8.84
N GLY A 281 8.43 -6.51 8.37
CA GLY A 281 9.51 -5.87 9.13
C GLY A 281 9.03 -5.23 10.43
N LEU A 282 7.88 -4.58 10.42
CA LEU A 282 7.27 -3.99 11.63
C LEU A 282 7.00 -5.06 12.71
N VAL A 283 6.48 -6.21 12.31
CA VAL A 283 6.10 -7.27 13.26
C VAL A 283 7.32 -8.03 13.76
N GLU A 284 8.24 -8.40 12.87
CA GLU A 284 9.44 -9.12 13.25
C GLU A 284 10.43 -8.23 14.03
N GLY A 285 10.36 -6.90 13.84
CA GLY A 285 11.15 -5.95 14.61
C GLY A 285 10.89 -5.99 16.11
N GLU A 286 9.71 -6.42 16.57
CA GLU A 286 9.45 -6.61 18.00
C GLU A 286 10.11 -7.87 18.59
N ARG A 287 10.47 -8.84 17.73
CA ARG A 287 11.07 -10.12 18.14
C ARG A 287 12.59 -10.09 18.16
N ILE A 288 13.18 -9.22 17.37
CA ILE A 288 14.63 -9.19 17.15
C ILE A 288 15.31 -8.27 18.16
N ALA A 289 16.15 -8.81 19.02
CA ALA A 289 16.84 -8.05 20.08
C ALA A 289 17.75 -6.93 19.55
N ASN A 290 18.24 -7.01 18.31
CA ASN A 290 19.14 -6.06 17.67
C ASN A 290 18.58 -5.50 16.35
N ASN A 291 17.39 -4.88 16.38
CA ASN A 291 16.69 -4.34 15.22
C ASN A 291 17.56 -3.41 14.38
N LEU A 292 18.40 -2.58 15.02
CA LEU A 292 19.30 -1.67 14.31
C LEU A 292 20.29 -2.44 13.43
N LEU A 293 20.97 -3.44 13.96
CA LEU A 293 21.95 -4.23 13.21
C LEU A 293 21.29 -5.01 12.08
N PHE A 294 20.21 -5.75 12.37
CA PHE A 294 19.50 -6.56 11.37
C PHE A 294 18.84 -5.67 10.30
N GLY A 295 18.25 -4.52 10.68
CA GLY A 295 17.69 -3.57 9.73
C GLY A 295 18.74 -2.98 8.80
N CYS A 296 19.90 -2.57 9.33
CA CYS A 296 21.00 -2.06 8.53
C CYS A 296 21.59 -3.13 7.59
N ILE A 297 21.78 -4.36 8.06
CA ILE A 297 22.24 -5.48 7.22
C ILE A 297 21.24 -5.75 6.10
N THR A 298 19.96 -5.79 6.40
CA THR A 298 18.90 -6.07 5.40
C THR A 298 18.85 -4.98 4.34
N ILE A 299 18.95 -3.70 4.73
CA ILE A 299 19.01 -2.57 3.79
C ILE A 299 20.27 -2.64 2.93
N LEU A 300 21.43 -2.95 3.53
CA LEU A 300 22.68 -3.12 2.79
C LEU A 300 22.56 -4.24 1.75
N LEU A 301 22.00 -5.37 2.13
CA LEU A 301 21.73 -6.50 1.21
C LEU A 301 20.78 -6.07 0.07
N ALA A 302 19.73 -5.31 0.37
CA ALA A 302 18.83 -4.78 -0.65
C ALA A 302 19.54 -3.84 -1.63
N VAL A 303 20.42 -2.96 -1.14
CA VAL A 303 21.23 -2.06 -1.98
C VAL A 303 22.22 -2.85 -2.83
N LEU A 304 22.92 -3.84 -2.26
CA LEU A 304 23.83 -4.71 -3.01
C LEU A 304 23.07 -5.48 -4.08
N MET A 305 21.93 -6.10 -3.74
CA MET A 305 21.07 -6.78 -4.70
C MET A 305 20.57 -5.83 -5.79
N PHE A 306 20.25 -4.58 -5.45
CA PHE A 306 19.83 -3.58 -6.43
C PHE A 306 20.95 -3.32 -7.46
N VAL A 307 22.17 -3.11 -7.01
CA VAL A 307 23.31 -2.77 -7.88
C VAL A 307 23.74 -3.99 -8.72
N THR A 308 23.84 -5.16 -8.11
CA THR A 308 24.41 -6.36 -8.74
C THR A 308 23.42 -7.15 -9.60
N VAL A 309 22.14 -7.17 -9.21
CA VAL A 309 21.11 -8.00 -9.87
C VAL A 309 20.00 -7.16 -10.48
N THR A 310 19.37 -6.29 -9.69
CA THR A 310 18.14 -5.59 -10.10
C THR A 310 18.41 -4.55 -11.18
N TRP A 311 19.46 -3.76 -11.06
CA TRP A 311 19.82 -2.76 -12.07
C TRP A 311 20.24 -3.35 -13.42
N PRO A 312 21.11 -4.39 -13.50
CA PRO A 312 21.37 -5.13 -14.74
C PRO A 312 20.10 -5.74 -15.33
N TYR A 313 19.23 -6.32 -14.48
CA TYR A 313 17.95 -6.88 -14.92
C TYR A 313 17.06 -5.85 -15.61
N PHE A 314 16.95 -4.63 -15.09
CA PHE A 314 16.23 -3.55 -15.75
C PHE A 314 16.83 -3.16 -17.12
N LYS A 315 18.15 -3.24 -17.26
CA LYS A 315 18.81 -2.96 -18.55
C LYS A 315 18.51 -4.01 -19.60
N GLN A 316 18.49 -5.30 -19.20
CA GLN A 316 18.28 -6.43 -20.09
C GLN A 316 16.82 -6.62 -20.51
N LYS A 317 15.90 -6.49 -19.56
CA LYS A 317 14.48 -6.82 -19.74
C LYS A 317 13.60 -5.61 -20.07
N ARG A 318 14.18 -4.44 -20.32
CA ARG A 318 13.42 -3.24 -20.68
C ARG A 318 12.57 -3.51 -21.92
N VAL A 319 11.25 -3.46 -21.76
CA VAL A 319 10.32 -3.51 -22.89
C VAL A 319 10.49 -2.21 -23.67
N ARG A 320 10.81 -2.33 -24.97
CA ARG A 320 10.86 -1.16 -25.85
C ARG A 320 9.44 -0.61 -26.01
N PRO A 321 9.26 0.72 -25.96
CA PRO A 321 7.94 1.36 -26.08
C PRO A 321 7.29 1.10 -27.42
#